data_3bcbb4fa76f784923c03922e14681a05
#
_entry.id   3bcbb4fa76f784923c03922e14681a05
#
_cell.length_a   1.000
_cell.length_b   1.000
_cell.length_c   1.000
_cell.angle_alpha   90.00
_cell.angle_beta   90.00
_cell.angle_gamma   90.00
#
_symmetry.space_group_name_H-M   'P 1'
#
loop_
_entity.id
_entity.type
_entity.pdbx_description
1 polymer ?
#
loop_
_entity_poly.entity_id
_entity_poly.type
_entity_poly.pdbx_seq_one_letter_code
_entity_poly.pdbx_strand_id
1 'polypeptide(L)'
;MPLHLIKLAVGCESVKELTGWVAERMRTARQKGLPRHHIHITRMTPKRGEELLAGGSLYWVIRGEIAAREKIIGIEPFRDRDGIGRCRLAMQPKVIAVLPRPMRPFQGWRYLADRDAPPDLGSAGAGIAAMPEPLRRELRELGLL
;
A
#
# COMPACT_ATOMS: atom_id res chain seq x y z
N MET A 1 -16.70 -7.42 7.17
CA MET A 1 -15.37 -6.82 7.35
C MET A 1 -14.67 -6.70 6.01
N PRO A 2 -13.96 -5.62 5.74
CA PRO A 2 -13.23 -5.51 4.48
C PRO A 2 -12.09 -6.52 4.42
N LEU A 3 -11.78 -6.93 3.21
CA LEU A 3 -10.58 -7.69 2.90
C LEU A 3 -9.57 -6.72 2.30
N HIS A 4 -8.30 -6.94 2.57
CA HIS A 4 -7.22 -6.09 2.07
C HIS A 4 -6.23 -6.88 1.22
N LEU A 5 -5.35 -6.17 0.53
CA LEU A 5 -4.17 -6.74 -0.11
C LEU A 5 -2.91 -6.23 0.60
N ILE A 6 -1.84 -6.99 0.48
CA ILE A 6 -0.53 -6.60 0.98
C ILE A 6 0.51 -6.87 -0.12
N LYS A 7 1.44 -5.94 -0.33
CA LYS A 7 2.44 -6.02 -1.37
C LYS A 7 3.71 -5.26 -0.99
N LEU A 8 4.86 -5.73 -1.49
CA LEU A 8 6.12 -5.01 -1.31
C LEU A 8 6.15 -3.74 -2.18
N ALA A 9 6.58 -2.65 -1.59
CA ALA A 9 6.89 -1.41 -2.32
C ALA A 9 8.34 -1.50 -2.79
N VAL A 10 8.57 -2.15 -3.92
CA VAL A 10 9.91 -2.41 -4.44
C VAL A 10 10.66 -1.12 -4.71
N GLY A 11 11.87 -1.01 -4.18
CA GLY A 11 12.71 0.18 -4.34
C GLY A 11 12.35 1.35 -3.44
N CYS A 12 11.33 1.21 -2.60
CA CYS A 12 10.88 2.26 -1.68
C CYS A 12 11.56 2.11 -0.32
N GLU A 13 12.07 3.20 0.22
CA GLU A 13 12.83 3.22 1.46
C GLU A 13 12.05 3.78 2.66
N SER A 14 10.95 4.50 2.41
CA SER A 14 10.18 5.14 3.47
C SER A 14 8.76 5.50 3.02
N VAL A 15 7.89 5.76 4.00
CA VAL A 15 6.53 6.26 3.73
C VAL A 15 6.59 7.62 3.04
N LYS A 16 7.55 8.47 3.42
CA LYS A 16 7.75 9.77 2.79
C LYS A 16 8.07 9.63 1.31
N GLU A 17 8.93 8.67 0.95
CA GLU A 17 9.30 8.41 -0.43
C GLU A 17 8.10 7.90 -1.22
N LEU A 18 7.31 6.98 -0.65
CA LEU A 18 6.10 6.49 -1.28
C LEU A 18 5.10 7.63 -1.53
N THR A 19 4.92 8.50 -0.55
CA THR A 19 4.04 9.67 -0.67
C THR A 19 4.51 10.57 -1.81
N GLY A 20 5.81 10.78 -1.94
CA GLY A 20 6.40 11.56 -3.02
C GLY A 20 6.16 10.93 -4.40
N TRP A 21 6.29 9.61 -4.51
CA TRP A 21 6.03 8.90 -5.76
C TRP A 21 4.57 9.02 -6.19
N VAL A 22 3.64 8.87 -5.26
CA VAL A 22 2.21 9.03 -5.54
C VAL A 22 1.91 10.45 -5.99
N ALA A 23 2.45 11.44 -5.31
CA ALA A 23 2.27 12.86 -5.68
C ALA A 23 2.80 13.14 -7.09
N GLU A 24 3.95 12.57 -7.44
CA GLU A 24 4.54 12.74 -8.77
C GLU A 24 3.67 12.10 -9.85
N ARG A 25 3.15 10.91 -9.61
CA ARG A 25 2.24 10.24 -10.54
C ARG A 25 0.94 11.01 -10.72
N MET A 26 0.41 11.62 -9.66
CA MET A 26 -0.79 12.45 -9.74
C MET A 26 -0.54 13.72 -10.53
N ARG A 27 0.64 14.32 -10.38
CA ARG A 27 1.04 15.48 -11.16
C ARG A 27 1.12 15.15 -12.65
N THR A 28 1.73 14.02 -13.00
CA THR A 28 1.82 13.53 -14.37
C THR A 28 0.44 13.24 -14.95
N ALA A 29 -0.43 12.59 -14.18
CA ALA A 29 -1.80 12.30 -14.61
C ALA A 29 -2.58 13.58 -14.89
N ARG A 30 -2.43 14.58 -14.04
CA ARG A 30 -3.07 15.89 -14.20
C ARG A 30 -2.63 16.58 -15.49
N GLN A 31 -1.32 16.56 -15.78
CA GLN A 31 -0.78 17.14 -17.00
C GLN A 31 -1.28 16.45 -18.25
N LYS A 32 -1.52 15.14 -18.19
CA LYS A 32 -2.01 14.34 -19.30
C LYS A 32 -3.54 14.28 -19.39
N GLY A 33 -4.25 14.91 -18.49
CA GLY A 33 -5.72 14.86 -18.45
C GLY A 33 -6.26 13.50 -18.06
N LEU A 34 -5.48 12.67 -17.39
CA LEU A 34 -5.89 11.33 -16.93
C LEU A 34 -6.58 11.40 -15.56
N PRO A 35 -7.38 10.36 -15.21
CA PRO A 35 -7.99 10.29 -13.89
C PRO A 35 -6.95 10.36 -12.77
N ARG A 36 -7.32 10.99 -11.66
CA ARG A 36 -6.44 11.16 -10.49
C ARG A 36 -6.52 9.96 -9.57
N HIS A 37 -6.20 8.78 -10.11
CA HIS A 37 -6.10 7.56 -9.31
C HIS A 37 -4.66 7.08 -9.37
N HIS A 38 -4.15 6.59 -8.25
CA HIS A 38 -2.87 5.93 -8.24
C HIS A 38 -3.07 4.52 -8.80
N ILE A 39 -2.49 4.24 -9.96
CA ILE A 39 -2.61 2.94 -10.62
C ILE A 39 -1.36 2.11 -10.37
N HIS A 40 -1.56 0.91 -9.85
CA HIS A 40 -0.49 -0.07 -9.69
C HIS A 40 -0.84 -1.31 -10.50
N ILE A 41 0.10 -1.79 -11.30
CA ILE A 41 -0.12 -2.94 -12.18
C ILE A 41 0.49 -4.20 -11.55
N THR A 42 -0.32 -5.26 -11.47
CA THR A 42 0.11 -6.56 -10.98
C THR A 42 -0.14 -7.63 -12.04
N ARG A 43 0.50 -8.80 -11.88
CA ARG A 43 0.29 -9.91 -12.81
C ARG A 43 -1.03 -10.64 -12.54
N MET A 44 -1.38 -10.82 -11.29
CA MET A 44 -2.56 -11.60 -10.90
C MET A 44 -3.72 -10.69 -10.52
N THR A 45 -4.92 -11.04 -11.04
CA THR A 45 -6.15 -10.34 -10.65
C THR A 45 -6.73 -11.02 -9.42
N PRO A 46 -7.02 -10.24 -8.34
CA PRO A 46 -7.67 -10.82 -7.17
C PRO A 46 -9.06 -11.35 -7.50
N LYS A 47 -9.37 -12.56 -7.05
CA LYS A 47 -10.70 -13.16 -7.26
C LYS A 47 -11.75 -12.59 -6.32
N ARG A 48 -11.32 -12.09 -5.15
CA ARG A 48 -12.23 -11.55 -4.13
C ARG A 48 -12.35 -10.02 -4.24
N GLY A 49 -12.52 -9.54 -5.48
CA GLY A 49 -12.56 -8.10 -5.76
C GLY A 49 -13.68 -7.36 -5.06
N GLU A 50 -14.88 -7.96 -4.95
CA GLU A 50 -16.01 -7.32 -4.27
C GLU A 50 -15.70 -7.01 -2.81
N GLU A 51 -15.05 -7.94 -2.11
CA GLU A 51 -14.66 -7.75 -0.72
C GLU A 51 -13.58 -6.68 -0.58
N LEU A 52 -12.66 -6.62 -1.54
CA LEU A 52 -11.62 -5.58 -1.56
C LEU A 52 -12.21 -4.20 -1.80
N LEU A 53 -13.20 -4.10 -2.69
CA LEU A 53 -13.84 -2.82 -3.01
C LEU A 53 -14.82 -2.36 -1.94
N ALA A 54 -15.16 -3.20 -1.00
CA ALA A 54 -16.04 -2.88 0.12
C ALA A 54 -15.31 -2.23 1.30
N GLY A 55 -14.33 -1.38 1.02
CA GLY A 55 -13.55 -0.65 2.03
C GLY A 55 -12.14 -1.17 2.24
N GLY A 56 -11.66 -2.06 1.37
CA GLY A 56 -10.31 -2.61 1.46
C GLY A 56 -9.23 -1.65 1.01
N SER A 57 -8.02 -1.89 1.46
CA SER A 57 -6.82 -1.14 1.12
C SER A 57 -5.71 -2.05 0.64
N LEU A 58 -4.77 -1.47 -0.11
CA LEU A 58 -3.49 -2.11 -0.40
C LEU A 58 -2.50 -1.63 0.65
N TYR A 59 -2.01 -2.57 1.46
CA TYR A 59 -0.99 -2.30 2.47
C TYR A 59 0.39 -2.49 1.87
N TRP A 60 1.24 -1.51 2.03
CA TRP A 60 2.60 -1.50 1.48
C TRP A 60 3.62 -1.94 2.51
N VAL A 61 4.46 -2.91 2.13
CA VAL A 61 5.60 -3.34 2.93
C VAL A 61 6.83 -2.56 2.48
N ILE A 62 7.43 -1.83 3.40
CA ILE A 62 8.61 -1.00 3.18
C ILE A 62 9.68 -1.43 4.18
N ARG A 63 10.84 -1.86 3.67
CA ARG A 63 11.98 -2.27 4.50
C ARG A 63 11.60 -3.30 5.58
N GLY A 64 10.86 -4.31 5.18
CA GLY A 64 10.50 -5.41 6.07
C GLY A 64 9.36 -5.11 7.04
N GLU A 65 8.61 -4.03 6.82
CA GLU A 65 7.48 -3.65 7.66
C GLU A 65 6.29 -3.21 6.83
N ILE A 66 5.10 -3.61 7.26
CA ILE A 66 3.87 -2.96 6.76
C ILE A 66 3.92 -1.54 7.33
N ALA A 67 3.92 -0.52 6.47
CA ALA A 67 4.15 0.86 6.89
C ALA A 67 3.10 1.84 6.42
N ALA A 68 2.35 1.52 5.37
CA ALA A 68 1.36 2.43 4.79
C ALA A 68 0.27 1.67 4.06
N ARG A 69 -0.84 2.34 3.80
CA ARG A 69 -1.93 1.80 2.99
C ARG A 69 -2.52 2.85 2.06
N GLU A 70 -3.13 2.38 0.99
CA GLU A 70 -3.94 3.19 0.09
C GLU A 70 -5.27 2.48 -0.15
N LYS A 71 -6.37 3.22 -0.10
CA LYS A 71 -7.70 2.63 -0.31
C LYS A 71 -7.87 2.19 -1.76
N ILE A 72 -8.32 0.95 -1.96
CA ILE A 72 -8.60 0.38 -3.28
C ILE A 72 -9.97 0.88 -3.75
N ILE A 73 -10.01 1.47 -4.94
CA ILE A 73 -11.25 2.00 -5.52
C ILE A 73 -11.59 1.37 -6.87
N GLY A 74 -10.72 0.56 -7.42
CA GLY A 74 -10.99 -0.14 -8.67
C GLY A 74 -10.06 -1.30 -8.90
N ILE A 75 -10.55 -2.32 -9.58
CA ILE A 75 -9.79 -3.50 -9.96
C ILE A 75 -10.17 -3.82 -11.40
N GLU A 76 -9.21 -3.70 -12.32
CA GLU A 76 -9.46 -3.88 -13.75
C GLU A 76 -8.49 -4.88 -14.37
N PRO A 77 -8.98 -6.09 -14.73
CA PRO A 77 -8.15 -7.00 -15.52
C PRO A 77 -7.96 -6.45 -16.93
N PHE A 78 -6.79 -6.65 -17.49
CA PHE A 78 -6.51 -6.26 -18.87
C PHE A 78 -5.41 -7.14 -19.45
N ARG A 79 -5.21 -7.05 -20.76
CA ARG A 79 -4.08 -7.69 -21.45
C ARG A 79 -3.13 -6.61 -21.92
N ASP A 80 -1.83 -6.83 -21.69
CA ASP A 80 -0.80 -5.91 -22.14
C ASP A 80 -0.51 -6.08 -23.65
N ARG A 81 0.48 -5.36 -24.16
CA ARG A 81 0.86 -5.42 -25.57
C ARG A 81 1.29 -6.81 -26.02
N ASP A 82 1.82 -7.60 -25.12
CA ASP A 82 2.29 -8.96 -25.41
C ASP A 82 1.18 -9.99 -25.21
N GLY A 83 -0.04 -9.56 -24.93
CA GLY A 83 -1.18 -10.44 -24.71
C GLY A 83 -1.20 -11.10 -23.34
N ILE A 84 -0.33 -10.66 -22.42
CA ILE A 84 -0.24 -11.22 -21.07
C ILE A 84 -1.30 -10.58 -20.17
N GLY A 85 -2.06 -11.41 -19.46
CA GLY A 85 -3.05 -10.96 -18.50
C GLY A 85 -2.40 -10.24 -17.32
N ARG A 86 -2.94 -9.07 -16.98
CA ARG A 86 -2.50 -8.23 -15.86
C ARG A 86 -3.69 -7.58 -15.21
N CYS A 87 -3.47 -6.92 -14.09
CA CYS A 87 -4.52 -6.24 -13.35
C CYS A 87 -4.07 -4.81 -12.99
N ARG A 88 -4.95 -3.85 -13.24
CA ARG A 88 -4.80 -2.49 -12.71
C ARG A 88 -5.51 -2.38 -11.38
N LEU A 89 -4.76 -2.05 -10.35
CA LEU A 89 -5.34 -1.69 -9.06
C LEU A 89 -5.38 -0.17 -9.00
N ALA A 90 -6.60 0.39 -8.96
CA ALA A 90 -6.79 1.83 -8.82
C ALA A 90 -6.98 2.14 -7.34
N MET A 91 -6.23 3.09 -6.84
CA MET A 91 -6.25 3.48 -5.43
C MET A 91 -6.45 4.98 -5.29
N GLN A 92 -7.02 5.40 -4.17
CA GLN A 92 -7.03 6.82 -3.82
C GLN A 92 -5.58 7.29 -3.69
N PRO A 93 -5.24 8.46 -4.24
CA PRO A 93 -3.87 8.97 -4.20
C PRO A 93 -3.53 9.58 -2.83
N LYS A 94 -3.85 8.85 -1.78
CA LYS A 94 -3.62 9.25 -0.39
C LYS A 94 -2.93 8.11 0.34
N VAL A 95 -1.67 8.32 0.66
CA VAL A 95 -0.88 7.37 1.44
C VAL A 95 -1.17 7.61 2.92
N ILE A 96 -1.65 6.57 3.59
CA ILE A 96 -1.98 6.62 5.01
C ILE A 96 -0.95 5.80 5.76
N ALA A 97 -0.20 6.44 6.65
CA ALA A 97 0.76 5.73 7.49
C ALA A 97 0.03 4.85 8.50
N VAL A 98 0.54 3.64 8.70
CA VAL A 98 -0.02 2.69 9.67
C VAL A 98 1.04 2.34 10.71
N LEU A 99 0.58 1.77 11.82
CA LEU A 99 1.49 1.31 12.87
C LEU A 99 2.41 0.22 12.27
N PRO A 100 3.74 0.42 12.28
CA PRO A 100 4.65 -0.52 11.63
C PRO A 100 4.53 -1.93 12.20
N ARG A 101 4.50 -2.91 11.29
CA ARG A 101 4.41 -4.33 11.67
C ARG A 101 5.39 -5.13 10.81
N PRO A 102 6.27 -5.94 11.43
CA PRO A 102 7.23 -6.73 10.66
C PRO A 102 6.53 -7.67 9.68
N MET A 103 7.10 -7.80 8.49
CA MET A 103 6.60 -8.68 7.46
C MET A 103 7.76 -9.22 6.62
N ARG A 104 7.81 -10.54 6.44
CA ARG A 104 8.83 -11.17 5.60
C ARG A 104 8.61 -10.83 4.13
N PRO A 105 9.67 -10.68 3.34
CA PRO A 105 9.53 -10.46 1.90
C PRO A 105 8.78 -11.60 1.21
N PHE A 106 8.00 -11.24 0.19
CA PHE A 106 7.27 -12.19 -0.66
C PHE A 106 7.10 -11.57 -2.04
N GLN A 107 6.76 -12.38 -3.04
CA GLN A 107 6.51 -11.90 -4.39
C GLN A 107 5.01 -11.69 -4.63
N GLY A 108 4.70 -10.69 -5.47
CA GLY A 108 3.32 -10.37 -5.83
C GLY A 108 2.55 -9.78 -4.65
N TRP A 109 1.24 -9.90 -4.72
CA TRP A 109 0.36 -9.48 -3.62
C TRP A 109 -0.20 -10.71 -2.90
N ARG A 110 -0.66 -10.49 -1.68
CA ARG A 110 -1.40 -11.48 -0.89
C ARG A 110 -2.63 -10.84 -0.28
N TYR A 111 -3.63 -11.66 0.04
CA TYR A 111 -4.75 -11.18 0.85
C TYR A 111 -4.30 -10.92 2.28
N LEU A 112 -4.87 -9.88 2.86
CA LEU A 112 -4.65 -9.53 4.27
C LEU A 112 -6.02 -9.37 4.93
N ALA A 113 -6.27 -10.17 5.96
CA ALA A 113 -7.53 -10.07 6.72
C ALA A 113 -7.56 -8.75 7.51
N ASP A 114 -8.75 -8.18 7.68
CA ASP A 114 -8.90 -6.93 8.42
C ASP A 114 -8.36 -7.01 9.85
N ARG A 115 -8.55 -8.15 10.52
CA ARG A 115 -8.02 -8.39 11.86
C ARG A 115 -6.49 -8.36 11.94
N ASP A 116 -5.81 -8.63 10.81
CA ASP A 116 -4.35 -8.65 10.74
C ASP A 116 -3.78 -7.32 10.23
N ALA A 117 -4.64 -6.41 9.80
CA ALA A 117 -4.24 -5.12 9.28
C ALA A 117 -3.88 -4.17 10.43
N PRO A 118 -2.68 -3.56 10.40
CA PRO A 118 -2.31 -2.63 11.45
C PRO A 118 -3.18 -1.38 11.41
N PRO A 119 -3.46 -0.77 12.57
CA PRO A 119 -4.26 0.45 12.62
C PRO A 119 -3.51 1.65 12.05
N ASP A 120 -4.26 2.65 11.62
CA ASP A 120 -3.69 3.91 11.17
C ASP A 120 -3.00 4.61 12.33
N LEU A 121 -1.89 5.30 12.05
CA LEU A 121 -1.14 6.01 13.08
C LEU A 121 -1.87 7.23 13.62
N GLY A 122 -2.68 7.88 12.79
CA GLY A 122 -3.30 9.14 13.19
C GLY A 122 -2.28 10.23 13.50
N SER A 123 -2.69 11.26 14.23
CA SER A 123 -1.81 12.39 14.56
C SER A 123 -0.71 12.01 15.57
N ALA A 124 -0.99 11.15 16.53
CA ALA A 124 0.00 10.64 17.46
C ALA A 124 1.03 9.76 16.77
N GLY A 125 0.61 9.05 15.73
CA GLY A 125 1.47 8.19 14.97
C GLY A 125 2.40 8.91 14.02
N ALA A 126 2.14 10.16 13.66
CA ALA A 126 3.05 10.95 12.86
C ALA A 126 4.41 11.10 13.54
N GLY A 127 4.42 11.25 14.87
CA GLY A 127 5.65 11.28 15.65
C GLY A 127 6.41 9.96 15.60
N ILE A 128 5.70 8.84 15.66
CA ILE A 128 6.31 7.50 15.54
C ILE A 128 6.89 7.30 14.14
N ALA A 129 6.15 7.68 13.11
CA ALA A 129 6.62 7.56 11.73
C ALA A 129 7.86 8.41 11.45
N ALA A 130 8.01 9.55 12.14
CA ALA A 130 9.14 10.43 12.02
C ALA A 130 10.36 9.99 12.87
N MET A 131 10.19 9.00 13.75
CA MET A 131 11.29 8.48 14.54
C MET A 131 12.34 7.80 13.68
N PRO A 132 13.63 7.91 14.02
CA PRO A 132 14.68 7.12 13.37
C PRO A 132 14.36 5.63 13.48
N GLU A 133 14.66 4.89 12.44
CA GLU A 133 14.37 3.45 12.41
C GLU A 133 14.94 2.66 13.58
N PRO A 134 16.21 2.89 14.03
CA PRO A 134 16.73 2.16 15.18
C PRO A 134 15.88 2.31 16.42
N LEU A 135 15.33 3.49 16.66
CA LEU A 135 14.45 3.75 17.80
C LEU A 135 13.10 3.02 17.65
N ARG A 136 12.53 3.07 16.46
CA ARG A 136 11.26 2.33 16.19
C ARG A 136 11.45 0.84 16.37
N ARG A 137 12.58 0.29 15.89
CA ARG A 137 12.91 -1.13 16.03
C ARG A 137 13.04 -1.51 17.50
N GLU A 138 13.73 -0.70 18.30
CA GLU A 138 13.87 -0.92 19.72
C GLU A 138 12.52 -0.94 20.42
N LEU A 139 11.64 -0.01 20.10
CA LEU A 139 10.29 0.03 20.67
C LEU A 139 9.48 -1.21 20.29
N ARG A 140 9.63 -1.74 19.08
CA ARG A 140 8.96 -2.98 18.66
C ARG A 140 9.50 -4.18 19.44
N GLU A 141 10.81 -4.26 19.62
CA GLU A 141 11.43 -5.35 20.38
C GLU A 141 10.97 -5.37 21.83
N LEU A 142 10.68 -4.19 22.37
CA LEU A 142 10.16 -4.04 23.73
C LEU A 142 8.65 -4.23 23.81
N GLY A 143 7.97 -4.47 22.69
CA GLY A 143 6.52 -4.62 22.63
C GLY A 143 5.74 -3.34 22.84
N LEU A 144 6.36 -2.17 22.64
CA LEU A 144 5.74 -0.85 22.80
C LEU A 144 5.13 -0.29 21.52
N LEU A 145 5.37 -0.97 20.41
CA LEU A 145 4.77 -0.66 19.09
C LEU A 145 4.08 -1.89 18.53
#